data_599cddff588c541564e6561fb2b02a1c
#
_entry.id   599cddff588c541564e6561fb2b02a1c
#
_cell.length_a   1.000
_cell.length_b   1.000
_cell.length_c   1.000
_cell.angle_alpha   90.00
_cell.angle_beta   90.00
_cell.angle_gamma   90.00
#
_symmetry.space_group_name_H-M   'P 1'
#
loop_
_entity.id
_entity.type
_entity.pdbx_description
1 polymer ?
#
loop_
_entity_poly.entity_id
_entity_poly.type
_entity_poly.pdbx_seq_one_letter_code
_entity_poly.pdbx_strand_id
1 'polypeptide(L)'
;MRFRVGREVFGEAVAWVARALPSRPVVPVLSGLLLQADGDGLTLSCFDYEISAVLRIDAEVKEDGTALVPGRLLAEITRSLPALDVEVVTDGDMVGLTCGSAEFELVSLPVAEYPVLPDPPPVAGTIDGGVLALAAAQVVPAASRDDTLPMLTAVCLDVHDQTLTLAATDRYRLAVKDVRWEPAARGLRAAAMVPARTLADVARSVAAGVPVTVAFEAGQPSTDAVPAEGPARDPRPADGVISFAGGNRRLTARLIGGEFIKYQSRFPDGFGSRATLPAGPFTEAVRRVSLVADRASPVRLTFGSGNVVIEAQTDGRARAVETVPADFEGEERIISFNPHYLLDGLGAASASAAQARQQGAPREGEEPAPVEPGRIRLEFSTAAKPALLTWADDEGLAPGEDAPAFRYLVVPLRIPARA
;
A
#
# COMPACT_ATOMS: atom_id res chain seq x y z
N MET A 1 9.74 -35.38 9.43
CA MET A 1 9.54 -34.59 8.19
C MET A 1 10.83 -34.60 7.37
N ARG A 2 10.70 -34.91 6.09
CA ARG A 2 11.85 -34.84 5.16
C ARG A 2 11.39 -34.39 3.79
N PHE A 3 11.99 -33.33 3.25
CA PHE A 3 11.67 -32.81 1.92
C PHE A 3 12.89 -32.21 1.21
N ARG A 4 12.79 -32.08 -0.11
CA ARG A 4 13.77 -31.44 -0.98
C ARG A 4 13.09 -30.37 -1.83
N VAL A 5 13.73 -29.22 -2.02
CA VAL A 5 13.18 -28.07 -2.71
C VAL A 5 14.29 -27.25 -3.36
N GLY A 6 14.04 -26.62 -4.52
CA GLY A 6 14.99 -25.70 -5.15
C GLY A 6 15.27 -24.48 -4.27
N ARG A 7 16.53 -24.11 -4.13
CA ARG A 7 16.96 -23.00 -3.24
C ARG A 7 16.25 -21.67 -3.53
N GLU A 8 16.05 -21.32 -4.80
CA GLU A 8 15.42 -20.05 -5.17
C GLU A 8 13.98 -20.01 -4.70
N VAL A 9 13.20 -21.04 -5.02
CA VAL A 9 11.79 -21.17 -4.63
C VAL A 9 11.65 -21.15 -3.12
N PHE A 10 12.49 -21.90 -2.41
CA PHE A 10 12.47 -21.95 -0.94
C PHE A 10 12.88 -20.62 -0.32
N GLY A 11 13.95 -20.00 -0.82
CA GLY A 11 14.45 -18.72 -0.32
C GLY A 11 13.44 -17.57 -0.52
N GLU A 12 12.77 -17.52 -1.67
CA GLU A 12 11.72 -16.53 -1.92
C GLU A 12 10.50 -16.77 -1.01
N ALA A 13 10.09 -18.02 -0.82
CA ALA A 13 8.98 -18.39 0.03
C ALA A 13 9.25 -18.01 1.49
N VAL A 14 10.40 -18.41 2.02
CA VAL A 14 10.85 -18.06 3.39
C VAL A 14 10.93 -16.54 3.55
N ALA A 15 11.55 -15.83 2.60
CA ALA A 15 11.71 -14.38 2.67
C ALA A 15 10.35 -13.67 2.65
N TRP A 16 9.37 -14.19 1.88
CA TRP A 16 8.04 -13.61 1.83
C TRP A 16 7.27 -13.81 3.15
N VAL A 17 7.23 -15.03 3.69
CA VAL A 17 6.55 -15.32 4.96
C VAL A 17 7.21 -14.58 6.12
N ALA A 18 8.55 -14.54 6.15
CA ALA A 18 9.31 -13.89 7.22
C ALA A 18 9.08 -12.36 7.33
N ARG A 19 8.54 -11.70 6.30
CA ARG A 19 8.16 -10.26 6.41
C ARG A 19 7.02 -10.03 7.39
N ALA A 20 6.13 -11.01 7.55
CA ALA A 20 5.01 -10.92 8.47
C ALA A 20 5.40 -11.29 9.93
N LEU A 21 6.61 -11.75 10.17
CA LEU A 21 7.09 -12.05 11.53
C LEU A 21 7.22 -10.77 12.37
N PRO A 22 6.75 -10.79 13.63
CA PRO A 22 6.85 -9.65 14.52
C PRO A 22 8.31 -9.26 14.79
N SER A 23 8.58 -7.97 14.89
CA SER A 23 9.92 -7.47 15.23
C SER A 23 10.27 -7.72 16.70
N ARG A 24 9.27 -7.73 17.57
CA ARG A 24 9.35 -7.97 19.01
C ARG A 24 8.20 -8.89 19.42
N PRO A 25 8.38 -10.22 19.32
CA PRO A 25 7.32 -11.16 19.65
C PRO A 25 7.00 -11.09 21.14
N VAL A 26 5.69 -11.10 21.46
CA VAL A 26 5.20 -11.13 22.86
C VAL A 26 5.59 -12.44 23.56
N VAL A 27 5.58 -13.54 22.82
CA VAL A 27 6.08 -14.84 23.23
C VAL A 27 7.06 -15.37 22.19
N PRO A 28 8.14 -16.05 22.62
CA PRO A 28 9.21 -16.50 21.71
C PRO A 28 8.75 -17.34 20.53
N VAL A 29 7.71 -18.17 20.73
CA VAL A 29 7.16 -19.07 19.71
C VAL A 29 6.65 -18.32 18.48
N LEU A 30 6.18 -17.07 18.62
CA LEU A 30 5.70 -16.22 17.51
C LEU A 30 6.84 -15.70 16.60
N SER A 31 8.10 -15.89 16.98
CA SER A 31 9.24 -15.67 16.07
C SER A 31 9.43 -16.81 15.08
N GLY A 32 8.67 -17.87 15.25
CA GLY A 32 8.75 -19.10 14.46
C GLY A 32 8.08 -18.96 13.09
N LEU A 33 8.64 -19.64 12.10
CA LEU A 33 8.06 -19.92 10.80
C LEU A 33 7.71 -21.40 10.78
N LEU A 34 6.43 -21.71 10.60
CA LEU A 34 5.90 -23.06 10.57
C LEU A 34 6.11 -23.65 9.18
N LEU A 35 6.77 -24.78 9.13
CA LEU A 35 6.95 -25.62 7.94
C LEU A 35 6.05 -26.84 8.07
N GLN A 36 5.18 -27.08 7.10
CA GLN A 36 4.32 -28.24 7.02
C GLN A 36 4.50 -28.91 5.66
N ALA A 37 5.12 -30.07 5.66
CA ALA A 37 5.29 -30.91 4.49
C ALA A 37 4.17 -31.94 4.44
N ASP A 38 3.40 -31.96 3.36
CA ASP A 38 2.32 -32.91 3.14
C ASP A 38 2.17 -33.24 1.65
N GLY A 39 2.06 -34.53 1.32
CA GLY A 39 1.94 -34.98 -0.06
C GLY A 39 3.09 -34.47 -0.94
N ASP A 40 2.76 -33.68 -1.98
CA ASP A 40 3.76 -33.15 -2.94
C ASP A 40 4.11 -31.68 -2.69
N GLY A 41 3.87 -31.16 -1.49
CA GLY A 41 4.05 -29.72 -1.24
C GLY A 41 4.53 -29.37 0.15
N LEU A 42 5.05 -28.14 0.23
CA LEU A 42 5.48 -27.51 1.47
C LEU A 42 4.67 -26.24 1.70
N THR A 43 3.97 -26.17 2.83
CA THR A 43 3.31 -24.96 3.31
C THR A 43 4.19 -24.28 4.33
N LEU A 44 4.47 -23.00 4.08
CA LEU A 44 5.15 -22.11 5.00
C LEU A 44 4.14 -21.14 5.57
N SER A 45 4.15 -20.95 6.88
CA SER A 45 3.24 -19.98 7.49
C SER A 45 3.85 -19.29 8.71
N CYS A 46 3.32 -18.11 9.03
CA CYS A 46 3.56 -17.43 10.29
C CYS A 46 2.29 -16.72 10.77
N PHE A 47 2.19 -16.49 12.08
CA PHE A 47 1.07 -15.80 12.71
C PHE A 47 1.50 -15.17 14.03
N ASP A 48 1.09 -13.92 14.27
CA ASP A 48 1.40 -13.16 15.48
C ASP A 48 0.15 -12.58 16.18
N TYR A 49 -1.04 -13.14 15.91
CA TYR A 49 -2.37 -12.69 16.31
C TYR A 49 -2.90 -11.46 15.56
N GLU A 50 -2.04 -10.66 14.94
CA GLU A 50 -2.44 -9.50 14.13
C GLU A 50 -2.36 -9.79 12.64
N ILE A 51 -1.32 -10.51 12.22
CA ILE A 51 -1.06 -10.85 10.83
C ILE A 51 -0.73 -12.34 10.73
N SER A 52 -1.29 -13.01 9.72
CA SER A 52 -0.84 -14.32 9.27
C SER A 52 -0.46 -14.29 7.80
N ALA A 53 0.62 -14.98 7.46
CA ALA A 53 1.04 -15.21 6.09
C ALA A 53 1.13 -16.71 5.84
N VAL A 54 0.58 -17.17 4.72
CA VAL A 54 0.59 -18.57 4.30
C VAL A 54 1.00 -18.62 2.84
N LEU A 55 1.96 -19.48 2.53
CA LEU A 55 2.44 -19.72 1.18
C LEU A 55 2.66 -21.21 0.98
N ARG A 56 2.15 -21.78 -0.12
CA ARG A 56 2.40 -23.17 -0.51
C ARG A 56 3.33 -23.19 -1.74
N ILE A 57 4.33 -24.06 -1.67
CA ILE A 57 5.25 -24.32 -2.79
C ILE A 57 5.33 -25.81 -3.09
N ASP A 58 5.68 -26.12 -4.31
CA ASP A 58 5.99 -27.50 -4.70
C ASP A 58 7.31 -27.93 -4.08
N ALA A 59 7.34 -29.12 -3.52
CA ALA A 59 8.54 -29.73 -2.93
C ALA A 59 8.45 -31.26 -3.05
N GLU A 60 9.58 -31.91 -3.20
CA GLU A 60 9.68 -33.37 -3.12
C GLU A 60 9.61 -33.80 -1.67
N VAL A 61 8.43 -34.19 -1.21
CA VAL A 61 8.20 -34.64 0.17
C VAL A 61 8.47 -36.15 0.26
N LYS A 62 9.41 -36.55 1.13
CA LYS A 62 9.75 -37.96 1.41
C LYS A 62 9.07 -38.46 2.67
N GLU A 63 8.88 -37.56 3.64
CA GLU A 63 8.24 -37.84 4.92
C GLU A 63 7.43 -36.61 5.34
N ASP A 64 6.11 -36.82 5.53
CA ASP A 64 5.24 -35.76 6.03
C ASP A 64 5.64 -35.33 7.44
N GLY A 65 5.25 -34.12 7.81
CA GLY A 65 5.46 -33.62 9.16
C GLY A 65 5.45 -32.11 9.26
N THR A 66 5.69 -31.66 10.49
CA THR A 66 5.63 -30.24 10.83
C THR A 66 6.83 -29.86 11.69
N ALA A 67 7.40 -28.67 11.43
CA ALA A 67 8.47 -28.10 12.25
C ALA A 67 8.27 -26.59 12.38
N LEU A 68 8.59 -26.05 13.54
CA LEU A 68 8.59 -24.60 13.79
C LEU A 68 10.02 -24.13 13.99
N VAL A 69 10.52 -23.30 13.10
CA VAL A 69 11.91 -22.85 13.11
C VAL A 69 12.04 -21.34 13.33
N PRO A 70 13.16 -20.83 13.90
CA PRO A 70 13.38 -19.40 14.01
C PRO A 70 13.37 -18.74 12.63
N GLY A 71 12.26 -18.05 12.27
CA GLY A 71 11.98 -17.66 10.89
C GLY A 71 12.94 -16.63 10.33
N ARG A 72 13.42 -15.68 11.15
CA ARG A 72 14.42 -14.68 10.70
C ARG A 72 15.76 -15.32 10.39
N LEU A 73 16.19 -16.27 11.26
CA LEU A 73 17.43 -17.00 11.03
C LEU A 73 17.33 -17.88 9.79
N LEU A 74 16.20 -18.59 9.60
CA LEU A 74 15.96 -19.35 8.37
C LEU A 74 16.02 -18.45 7.11
N ALA A 75 15.47 -17.24 7.18
CA ALA A 75 15.52 -16.28 6.06
C ALA A 75 16.94 -15.78 5.76
N GLU A 76 17.78 -15.61 6.75
CA GLU A 76 19.20 -15.27 6.58
C GLU A 76 19.98 -16.44 5.97
N ILE A 77 19.76 -17.65 6.46
CA ILE A 77 20.41 -18.88 5.95
C ILE A 77 20.02 -19.06 4.47
N THR A 78 18.73 -19.13 4.16
CA THR A 78 18.28 -19.41 2.78
C THR A 78 18.76 -18.37 1.77
N ARG A 79 18.97 -17.13 2.18
CA ARG A 79 19.55 -16.08 1.34
C ARG A 79 21.01 -16.34 1.00
N SER A 80 21.76 -16.96 1.89
CA SER A 80 23.20 -17.20 1.75
C SER A 80 23.56 -18.55 1.12
N LEU A 81 22.59 -19.47 0.96
CA LEU A 81 22.80 -20.79 0.39
C LEU A 81 23.26 -20.72 -1.08
N PRO A 82 24.12 -21.68 -1.55
CA PRO A 82 24.46 -21.81 -2.94
C PRO A 82 23.22 -22.19 -3.80
N ALA A 83 23.29 -21.96 -5.12
CA ALA A 83 22.19 -22.22 -6.07
C ALA A 83 22.05 -23.72 -6.37
N LEU A 84 21.75 -24.51 -5.34
CA LEU A 84 21.53 -25.96 -5.37
C LEU A 84 20.24 -26.29 -4.60
N ASP A 85 19.76 -27.53 -4.75
CA ASP A 85 18.60 -27.97 -3.99
C ASP A 85 18.93 -28.03 -2.49
N VAL A 86 17.93 -27.69 -1.68
CA VAL A 86 17.97 -27.73 -0.23
C VAL A 86 17.24 -28.98 0.23
N GLU A 87 17.88 -29.84 1.02
CA GLU A 87 17.26 -30.93 1.75
C GLU A 87 17.04 -30.49 3.20
N VAL A 88 15.82 -30.70 3.70
CA VAL A 88 15.45 -30.39 5.09
C VAL A 88 14.99 -31.66 5.76
N VAL A 89 15.53 -31.93 6.94
CA VAL A 89 15.23 -33.12 7.75
C VAL A 89 14.98 -32.70 9.20
N THR A 90 13.92 -33.24 9.82
CA THR A 90 13.72 -33.09 11.27
C THR A 90 14.23 -34.34 11.98
N ASP A 91 15.03 -34.14 13.01
CA ASP A 91 15.48 -35.20 13.92
C ASP A 91 15.34 -34.76 15.40
N GLY A 92 14.33 -35.30 16.05
CA GLY A 92 13.95 -34.84 17.40
C GLY A 92 13.59 -33.34 17.41
N ASP A 93 14.31 -32.59 18.25
CA ASP A 93 14.16 -31.14 18.42
C ASP A 93 15.05 -30.33 17.46
N MET A 94 15.68 -30.97 16.48
CA MET A 94 16.55 -30.32 15.52
C MET A 94 15.98 -30.36 14.11
N VAL A 95 16.23 -29.30 13.35
CA VAL A 95 15.93 -29.18 11.92
C VAL A 95 17.22 -28.97 11.17
N GLY A 96 17.67 -30.00 10.44
CA GLY A 96 18.85 -29.95 9.60
C GLY A 96 18.50 -29.42 8.21
N LEU A 97 19.33 -28.53 7.67
CA LEU A 97 19.29 -28.06 6.30
C LEU A 97 20.63 -28.37 5.63
N THR A 98 20.58 -29.07 4.50
CA THR A 98 21.76 -29.39 3.70
C THR A 98 21.60 -28.80 2.29
N CYS A 99 22.64 -28.09 1.82
CA CYS A 99 22.68 -27.51 0.48
C CYS A 99 24.11 -27.59 -0.09
N GLY A 100 24.38 -28.58 -0.94
CA GLY A 100 25.73 -28.89 -1.37
C GLY A 100 26.63 -29.29 -0.22
N SER A 101 27.66 -28.51 0.08
CA SER A 101 28.57 -28.70 1.22
C SER A 101 28.19 -27.88 2.46
N ALA A 102 27.13 -27.08 2.37
CA ALA A 102 26.68 -26.28 3.50
C ALA A 102 25.68 -27.07 4.33
N GLU A 103 25.92 -27.13 5.63
CA GLU A 103 25.07 -27.81 6.60
C GLU A 103 24.73 -26.85 7.75
N PHE A 104 23.46 -26.81 8.11
CA PHE A 104 22.95 -25.99 9.22
C PHE A 104 22.03 -26.85 10.08
N GLU A 105 22.10 -26.62 11.38
CA GLU A 105 21.16 -27.21 12.34
C GLU A 105 20.47 -26.11 13.13
N LEU A 106 19.14 -26.13 13.14
CA LEU A 106 18.29 -25.19 13.85
C LEU A 106 17.54 -25.92 14.97
N VAL A 107 17.49 -25.32 16.16
CA VAL A 107 16.61 -25.82 17.21
C VAL A 107 15.17 -25.54 16.84
N SER A 108 14.34 -26.57 16.84
CA SER A 108 12.90 -26.46 16.63
C SER A 108 12.23 -25.79 17.83
N LEU A 109 11.32 -24.85 17.56
CA LEU A 109 10.45 -24.31 18.59
C LEU A 109 9.27 -25.27 18.83
N PRO A 110 8.63 -25.25 20.03
CA PRO A 110 7.54 -26.17 20.34
C PRO A 110 6.29 -25.88 19.48
N VAL A 111 6.03 -26.75 18.51
CA VAL A 111 4.86 -26.63 17.58
C VAL A 111 3.53 -26.64 18.34
N ALA A 112 3.45 -27.39 19.46
CA ALA A 112 2.22 -27.46 20.27
C ALA A 112 1.83 -26.13 20.94
N GLU A 113 2.79 -25.22 21.12
CA GLU A 113 2.55 -23.88 21.68
C GLU A 113 2.24 -22.82 20.60
N TYR A 114 2.38 -23.21 19.33
CA TYR A 114 2.12 -22.28 18.24
C TYR A 114 0.62 -22.08 18.03
N PRO A 115 0.14 -20.82 17.91
CA PRO A 115 -1.29 -20.57 17.76
C PRO A 115 -1.83 -21.11 16.42
N VAL A 116 -3.07 -21.55 16.45
CA VAL A 116 -3.79 -21.96 15.23
C VAL A 116 -4.03 -20.72 14.39
N LEU A 117 -3.71 -20.81 13.10
CA LEU A 117 -3.97 -19.72 12.16
C LEU A 117 -5.48 -19.51 11.99
N PRO A 118 -5.93 -18.24 11.85
CA PRO A 118 -7.34 -17.98 11.63
C PRO A 118 -7.78 -18.48 10.24
N ASP A 119 -9.01 -18.99 10.17
CA ASP A 119 -9.65 -19.26 8.89
C ASP A 119 -9.89 -17.96 8.12
N PRO A 120 -9.78 -17.97 6.77
CA PRO A 120 -10.09 -16.81 5.96
C PRO A 120 -11.57 -16.44 6.08
N PRO A 121 -11.90 -15.14 6.16
CA PRO A 121 -13.27 -14.67 6.18
C PRO A 121 -13.97 -14.93 4.82
N PRO A 122 -15.29 -14.68 4.72
CA PRO A 122 -16.01 -14.79 3.46
C PRO A 122 -15.42 -13.91 2.35
N VAL A 123 -15.43 -14.43 1.12
CA VAL A 123 -14.94 -13.70 -0.05
C VAL A 123 -15.86 -12.51 -0.34
N ALA A 124 -15.29 -11.33 -0.42
CA ALA A 124 -15.99 -10.08 -0.79
C ALA A 124 -15.91 -9.81 -2.31
N GLY A 125 -14.83 -10.23 -2.95
CA GLY A 125 -14.66 -10.05 -4.40
C GLY A 125 -13.25 -10.34 -4.88
N THR A 126 -12.98 -10.04 -6.16
CA THR A 126 -11.68 -10.20 -6.79
C THR A 126 -11.25 -8.91 -7.50
N ILE A 127 -9.95 -8.69 -7.56
CA ILE A 127 -9.32 -7.55 -8.25
C ILE A 127 -8.04 -8.00 -8.93
N ASP A 128 -7.68 -7.39 -10.06
CA ASP A 128 -6.37 -7.62 -10.67
C ASP A 128 -5.24 -7.14 -9.74
N GLY A 129 -4.20 -7.96 -9.60
CA GLY A 129 -3.08 -7.67 -8.71
C GLY A 129 -2.31 -6.40 -9.06
N GLY A 130 -2.16 -6.08 -10.34
CA GLY A 130 -1.51 -4.84 -10.79
C GLY A 130 -2.34 -3.61 -10.48
N VAL A 131 -3.67 -3.72 -10.61
CA VAL A 131 -4.62 -2.64 -10.25
C VAL A 131 -4.57 -2.39 -8.74
N LEU A 132 -4.60 -3.45 -7.92
CA LEU A 132 -4.48 -3.33 -6.46
C LEU A 132 -3.13 -2.75 -6.04
N ALA A 133 -2.04 -3.22 -6.65
CA ALA A 133 -0.69 -2.74 -6.36
C ALA A 133 -0.53 -1.24 -6.66
N LEU A 134 -1.03 -0.78 -7.81
CA LEU A 134 -1.03 0.63 -8.14
C LEU A 134 -1.87 1.45 -7.17
N ALA A 135 -3.11 1.03 -6.91
CA ALA A 135 -4.00 1.74 -6.00
C ALA A 135 -3.39 1.87 -4.60
N ALA A 136 -2.79 0.79 -4.09
CA ALA A 136 -2.06 0.83 -2.83
C ALA A 136 -0.86 1.78 -2.87
N ALA A 137 -0.05 1.74 -3.93
CA ALA A 137 1.10 2.63 -4.08
C ALA A 137 0.71 4.12 -4.12
N GLN A 138 -0.48 4.43 -4.66
CA GLN A 138 -1.03 5.78 -4.71
C GLN A 138 -1.60 6.26 -3.37
N VAL A 139 -2.20 5.38 -2.59
CA VAL A 139 -2.97 5.77 -1.40
C VAL A 139 -2.17 5.60 -0.11
N VAL A 140 -1.40 4.53 0.04
CA VAL A 140 -0.64 4.22 1.26
C VAL A 140 0.26 5.36 1.74
N PRO A 141 0.96 6.13 0.88
CA PRO A 141 1.79 7.25 1.34
C PRO A 141 1.04 8.32 2.13
N ALA A 142 -0.29 8.45 1.96
CA ALA A 142 -1.10 9.41 2.69
C ALA A 142 -1.52 8.94 4.09
N ALA A 143 -1.35 7.66 4.43
CA ALA A 143 -1.59 7.16 5.78
C ALA A 143 -0.55 7.69 6.78
N SER A 144 -0.97 7.89 8.03
CA SER A 144 -0.07 8.28 9.11
C SER A 144 0.89 7.14 9.46
N ARG A 145 2.07 7.52 9.94
CA ARG A 145 3.03 6.60 10.57
C ARG A 145 3.00 6.65 12.10
N ASP A 146 2.14 7.49 12.65
CA ASP A 146 1.98 7.71 14.08
C ASP A 146 0.89 6.77 14.60
N ASP A 147 1.30 5.74 15.35
CA ASP A 147 0.42 4.71 15.91
C ASP A 147 -0.47 5.23 17.05
N THR A 148 -0.28 6.48 17.51
CA THR A 148 -1.16 7.09 18.54
C THR A 148 -2.58 7.33 18.05
N LEU A 149 -2.79 7.38 16.72
CA LEU A 149 -4.08 7.52 16.07
C LEU A 149 -4.30 6.38 15.08
N PRO A 150 -4.65 5.16 15.55
CA PRO A 150 -4.67 3.95 14.71
C PRO A 150 -5.52 4.10 13.44
N MET A 151 -6.67 4.78 13.50
CA MET A 151 -7.53 4.99 12.33
C MET A 151 -6.85 5.77 11.19
N LEU A 152 -5.83 6.58 11.49
CA LEU A 152 -5.07 7.32 10.48
C LEU A 152 -3.94 6.48 9.89
N THR A 153 -3.55 5.36 10.54
CA THR A 153 -2.58 4.41 9.97
C THR A 153 -3.22 3.41 9.03
N ALA A 154 -4.54 3.51 8.83
CA ALA A 154 -5.32 2.66 7.95
C ALA A 154 -5.47 3.22 6.54
N VAL A 155 -5.69 2.31 5.59
CA VAL A 155 -6.36 2.58 4.33
C VAL A 155 -7.79 2.07 4.46
N CYS A 156 -8.76 2.94 4.22
CA CYS A 156 -10.16 2.57 4.10
C CYS A 156 -10.41 1.93 2.73
N LEU A 157 -10.92 0.72 2.71
CA LEU A 157 -11.51 0.08 1.54
C LEU A 157 -13.01 0.29 1.62
N ASP A 158 -13.57 1.11 0.74
CA ASP A 158 -14.99 1.43 0.66
C ASP A 158 -15.58 0.81 -0.60
N VAL A 159 -16.48 -0.17 -0.41
CA VAL A 159 -17.04 -0.98 -1.47
C VAL A 159 -18.43 -0.48 -1.83
N HIS A 160 -18.61 -0.16 -3.09
CA HIS A 160 -19.88 0.20 -3.69
C HIS A 160 -20.08 -0.58 -5.00
N ASP A 161 -20.70 -1.75 -4.89
CA ASP A 161 -20.93 -2.68 -6.01
C ASP A 161 -19.62 -2.97 -6.77
N GLN A 162 -19.48 -2.58 -8.02
CA GLN A 162 -18.29 -2.79 -8.86
C GLN A 162 -17.17 -1.76 -8.64
N THR A 163 -17.35 -0.83 -7.75
CA THR A 163 -16.34 0.17 -7.41
C THR A 163 -15.77 -0.12 -6.03
N LEU A 164 -14.44 -0.25 -5.97
CA LEU A 164 -13.67 -0.31 -4.74
C LEU A 164 -12.89 1.00 -4.62
N THR A 165 -13.19 1.78 -3.60
CA THR A 165 -12.48 3.03 -3.28
C THR A 165 -11.46 2.75 -2.19
N LEU A 166 -10.20 3.12 -2.43
CA LEU A 166 -9.17 3.16 -1.42
C LEU A 166 -8.98 4.60 -0.96
N ALA A 167 -8.99 4.85 0.35
CA ALA A 167 -8.78 6.18 0.92
C ALA A 167 -7.84 6.15 2.12
N ALA A 168 -6.90 7.09 2.20
CA ALA A 168 -6.03 7.27 3.36
C ALA A 168 -5.76 8.74 3.64
N THR A 169 -5.54 9.07 4.91
CA THR A 169 -5.26 10.45 5.35
C THR A 169 -4.43 10.47 6.64
N ASP A 170 -3.61 11.52 6.78
CA ASP A 170 -2.89 11.87 8.01
C ASP A 170 -3.33 13.23 8.59
N ARG A 171 -4.51 13.75 8.16
CA ARG A 171 -5.09 15.09 8.43
C ARG A 171 -4.52 16.22 7.59
N TYR A 172 -3.33 16.09 7.06
CA TYR A 172 -2.66 17.12 6.23
C TYR A 172 -2.77 16.82 4.74
N ARG A 173 -3.08 15.59 4.41
CA ARG A 173 -3.31 15.11 3.06
C ARG A 173 -4.36 14.00 3.06
N LEU A 174 -5.01 13.83 1.93
CA LEU A 174 -6.00 12.77 1.70
C LEU A 174 -5.81 12.25 0.28
N ALA A 175 -5.49 10.97 0.16
CA ALA A 175 -5.44 10.26 -1.10
C ALA A 175 -6.68 9.38 -1.26
N VAL A 176 -7.30 9.44 -2.43
CA VAL A 176 -8.45 8.60 -2.80
C VAL A 176 -8.21 8.03 -4.18
N LYS A 177 -8.40 6.72 -4.32
CA LYS A 177 -8.33 6.00 -5.60
C LYS A 177 -9.52 5.11 -5.76
N ASP A 178 -10.27 5.33 -6.85
CA ASP A 178 -11.36 4.47 -7.27
C ASP A 178 -10.84 3.45 -8.28
N VAL A 179 -11.21 2.19 -8.11
CA VAL A 179 -10.84 1.10 -9.02
C VAL A 179 -12.04 0.19 -9.28
N ARG A 180 -12.09 -0.41 -10.47
CA ARG A 180 -13.05 -1.47 -10.76
C ARG A 180 -12.57 -2.78 -10.17
N TRP A 181 -13.52 -3.55 -9.64
CA TRP A 181 -13.31 -4.88 -9.12
C TRP A 181 -14.55 -5.74 -9.39
N GLU A 182 -14.45 -7.02 -9.11
CA GLU A 182 -15.54 -7.98 -9.27
C GLU A 182 -16.07 -8.37 -7.89
N PRO A 183 -17.18 -7.81 -7.40
CA PRO A 183 -17.75 -8.18 -6.11
C PRO A 183 -18.34 -9.59 -6.15
N ALA A 184 -18.23 -10.31 -5.03
CA ALA A 184 -18.82 -11.66 -4.89
C ALA A 184 -20.36 -11.65 -4.95
N ALA A 185 -20.99 -10.53 -4.61
CA ALA A 185 -22.44 -10.33 -4.66
C ALA A 185 -22.78 -8.97 -5.27
N ARG A 186 -23.84 -8.93 -6.08
CA ARG A 186 -24.36 -7.67 -6.66
C ARG A 186 -24.89 -6.76 -5.55
N GLY A 187 -24.61 -5.46 -5.70
CA GLY A 187 -25.05 -4.43 -4.74
C GLY A 187 -24.31 -4.50 -3.41
N LEU A 188 -23.15 -5.16 -3.34
CA LEU A 188 -22.34 -5.22 -2.13
C LEU A 188 -21.95 -3.81 -1.68
N ARG A 189 -22.23 -3.50 -0.42
CA ARG A 189 -21.81 -2.28 0.26
C ARG A 189 -21.09 -2.66 1.53
N ALA A 190 -19.86 -2.26 1.68
CA ALA A 190 -19.04 -2.60 2.82
C ALA A 190 -17.89 -1.62 2.98
N ALA A 191 -17.38 -1.49 4.21
CA ALA A 191 -16.17 -0.73 4.47
C ALA A 191 -15.26 -1.51 5.41
N ALA A 192 -13.95 -1.43 5.17
CA ALA A 192 -12.94 -2.08 5.99
C ALA A 192 -11.72 -1.17 6.14
N MET A 193 -11.20 -1.01 7.36
CA MET A 193 -9.96 -0.27 7.61
C MET A 193 -8.78 -1.22 7.73
N VAL A 194 -7.97 -1.26 6.69
CA VAL A 194 -6.80 -2.14 6.58
C VAL A 194 -5.56 -1.39 7.03
N PRO A 195 -4.70 -1.96 7.89
CA PRO A 195 -3.42 -1.34 8.19
C PRO A 195 -2.63 -1.04 6.91
N ALA A 196 -2.22 0.21 6.71
CA ALA A 196 -1.54 0.65 5.49
C ALA A 196 -0.27 -0.15 5.20
N ARG A 197 0.44 -0.59 6.24
CA ARG A 197 1.61 -1.47 6.14
C ARG A 197 1.24 -2.81 5.50
N THR A 198 0.16 -3.44 5.97
CA THR A 198 -0.33 -4.70 5.42
C THR A 198 -0.69 -4.56 3.95
N LEU A 199 -1.43 -3.51 3.58
CA LEU A 199 -1.79 -3.28 2.18
C LEU A 199 -0.55 -3.04 1.30
N ALA A 200 0.46 -2.35 1.82
CA ALA A 200 1.74 -2.16 1.13
C ALA A 200 2.49 -3.49 0.94
N ASP A 201 2.43 -4.41 1.90
CA ASP A 201 3.04 -5.73 1.79
C ASP A 201 2.32 -6.61 0.76
N VAL A 202 0.99 -6.57 0.75
CA VAL A 202 0.17 -7.21 -0.29
C VAL A 202 0.56 -6.67 -1.68
N ALA A 203 0.57 -5.34 -1.85
CA ALA A 203 0.88 -4.68 -3.11
C ALA A 203 2.24 -5.09 -3.69
N ARG A 204 3.25 -5.32 -2.84
CA ARG A 204 4.58 -5.79 -3.26
C ARG A 204 4.62 -7.28 -3.62
N SER A 205 3.62 -8.05 -3.25
CA SER A 205 3.60 -9.50 -3.43
C SER A 205 2.71 -9.99 -4.57
N VAL A 206 1.89 -9.10 -5.13
CA VAL A 206 0.96 -9.42 -6.21
C VAL A 206 1.50 -8.97 -7.57
N ALA A 207 1.17 -9.72 -8.61
CA ALA A 207 1.60 -9.41 -9.98
C ALA A 207 0.41 -8.95 -10.83
N ALA A 208 0.69 -8.16 -11.86
CA ALA A 208 -0.30 -7.78 -12.86
C ALA A 208 -0.82 -9.02 -13.61
N GLY A 209 -2.11 -9.04 -13.91
CA GLY A 209 -2.78 -10.17 -14.57
C GLY A 209 -3.07 -11.35 -13.65
N VAL A 210 -2.65 -11.33 -12.39
CA VAL A 210 -3.00 -12.36 -11.40
C VAL A 210 -4.17 -11.86 -10.55
N PRO A 211 -5.31 -12.57 -10.53
CA PRO A 211 -6.45 -12.18 -9.71
C PRO A 211 -6.11 -12.33 -8.21
N VAL A 212 -6.47 -11.32 -7.45
CA VAL A 212 -6.36 -11.28 -5.99
C VAL A 212 -7.76 -11.36 -5.40
N THR A 213 -8.02 -12.40 -4.64
CA THR A 213 -9.24 -12.55 -3.86
C THR A 213 -9.12 -11.69 -2.61
N VAL A 214 -10.10 -10.82 -2.40
CA VAL A 214 -10.25 -10.02 -1.19
C VAL A 214 -11.41 -10.59 -0.39
N ALA A 215 -11.15 -10.96 0.86
CA ALA A 215 -12.11 -11.58 1.74
C ALA A 215 -12.15 -10.84 3.08
N PHE A 216 -13.31 -10.41 3.54
CA PHE A 216 -13.52 -9.80 4.85
C PHE A 216 -14.99 -9.86 5.23
N GLU A 217 -15.27 -9.89 6.53
CA GLU A 217 -16.63 -9.66 7.01
C GLU A 217 -16.94 -8.17 6.91
N ALA A 218 -17.95 -7.85 6.11
CA ALA A 218 -18.45 -6.51 6.00
C ALA A 218 -19.03 -6.08 7.36
N GLY A 219 -18.35 -5.21 8.08
CA GLY A 219 -18.99 -4.40 9.08
C GLY A 219 -20.13 -3.66 8.38
N GLN A 220 -21.37 -3.79 8.89
CA GLN A 220 -22.48 -3.06 8.28
C GLN A 220 -22.12 -1.58 8.26
N PRO A 221 -22.18 -0.88 7.11
CA PRO A 221 -22.04 0.55 7.11
C PRO A 221 -23.13 1.11 8.00
N SER A 222 -22.80 1.91 8.99
CA SER A 222 -23.77 2.64 9.80
C SER A 222 -24.38 3.78 8.96
N THR A 223 -25.13 3.43 7.92
CA THR A 223 -26.08 4.30 7.25
C THR A 223 -27.42 4.03 7.90
N ASP A 224 -27.94 5.03 8.61
CA ASP A 224 -29.24 5.07 9.29
C ASP A 224 -29.29 4.35 10.65
N ALA A 225 -28.40 4.69 11.57
CA ALA A 225 -28.70 4.53 12.97
C ALA A 225 -29.73 5.60 13.39
N VAL A 226 -31.02 5.25 13.33
CA VAL A 226 -32.01 5.86 14.21
C VAL A 226 -31.46 5.69 15.63
N PRO A 227 -31.39 6.75 16.48
CA PRO A 227 -30.92 6.62 17.84
C PRO A 227 -31.81 5.63 18.58
N ALA A 228 -31.36 4.42 18.80
CA ALA A 228 -32.00 3.53 19.76
C ALA A 228 -31.67 4.10 21.15
N GLU A 229 -32.69 4.56 21.84
CA GLU A 229 -32.63 4.92 23.28
C GLU A 229 -32.21 3.67 24.07
N GLY A 230 -30.94 3.60 24.43
CA GLY A 230 -30.35 2.58 25.27
C GLY A 230 -28.95 3.02 25.71
N PRO A 231 -28.42 2.55 26.87
CA PRO A 231 -27.10 2.92 27.31
C PRO A 231 -26.07 2.58 26.21
N ALA A 232 -25.23 3.58 25.89
CA ALA A 232 -24.18 3.47 24.87
C ALA A 232 -23.39 2.17 25.08
N ARG A 233 -23.56 1.21 24.20
CA ARG A 233 -22.63 0.07 24.09
C ARG A 233 -21.29 0.65 23.66
N ASP A 234 -20.26 0.41 24.48
CA ASP A 234 -18.88 0.64 24.08
C ASP A 234 -18.70 0.14 22.64
N PRO A 235 -18.11 0.96 21.75
CA PRO A 235 -17.75 0.49 20.43
C PRO A 235 -16.76 -0.66 20.62
N ARG A 236 -17.23 -1.89 20.48
CA ARG A 236 -16.33 -3.03 20.43
C ARG A 236 -15.39 -2.77 19.28
N PRO A 237 -14.06 -2.90 19.47
CA PRO A 237 -13.15 -2.89 18.35
C PRO A 237 -13.70 -3.89 17.33
N ALA A 238 -13.75 -3.50 16.07
CA ALA A 238 -14.19 -4.42 15.02
C ALA A 238 -13.21 -5.60 15.04
N ASP A 239 -13.62 -6.73 15.63
CA ASP A 239 -12.87 -7.99 15.67
C ASP A 239 -12.81 -8.65 14.26
N GLY A 240 -12.83 -7.84 13.21
CA GLY A 240 -12.80 -8.29 11.85
C GLY A 240 -11.38 -8.57 11.36
N VAL A 241 -11.31 -9.50 10.44
CA VAL A 241 -10.09 -9.81 9.70
C VAL A 241 -10.31 -9.60 8.21
N ILE A 242 -9.25 -9.24 7.50
CA ILE A 242 -9.23 -9.17 6.04
C ILE A 242 -8.17 -10.13 5.51
N SER A 243 -8.48 -10.81 4.42
CA SER A 243 -7.55 -11.71 3.75
C SER A 243 -7.39 -11.30 2.28
N PHE A 244 -6.14 -11.34 1.82
CA PHE A 244 -5.77 -11.17 0.42
C PHE A 244 -5.10 -12.46 -0.05
N ALA A 245 -5.68 -13.11 -1.07
CA ALA A 245 -5.13 -14.34 -1.62
C ALA A 245 -4.92 -14.19 -3.14
N GLY A 246 -3.73 -14.52 -3.60
CA GLY A 246 -3.38 -14.50 -5.02
C GLY A 246 -2.29 -15.53 -5.34
N GLY A 247 -2.52 -16.34 -6.35
CA GLY A 247 -1.66 -17.48 -6.64
C GLY A 247 -1.61 -18.46 -5.46
N ASN A 248 -0.39 -18.73 -4.98
CA ASN A 248 -0.14 -19.65 -3.86
C ASN A 248 0.08 -18.91 -2.51
N ARG A 249 -0.22 -17.61 -2.44
CA ARG A 249 0.04 -16.72 -1.29
C ARG A 249 -1.26 -16.24 -0.67
N ARG A 250 -1.32 -16.22 0.65
CA ARG A 250 -2.41 -15.60 1.40
C ARG A 250 -1.85 -14.83 2.58
N LEU A 251 -2.28 -13.58 2.71
CA LEU A 251 -1.98 -12.71 3.84
C LEU A 251 -3.30 -12.32 4.48
N THR A 252 -3.44 -12.58 5.78
CA THR A 252 -4.62 -12.20 6.57
C THR A 252 -4.19 -11.26 7.68
N ALA A 253 -4.94 -10.20 7.91
CA ALA A 253 -4.63 -9.23 8.95
C ALA A 253 -5.90 -8.79 9.70
N ARG A 254 -5.75 -8.37 10.96
CA ARG A 254 -6.81 -7.72 11.71
C ARG A 254 -7.14 -6.37 11.09
N LEU A 255 -8.41 -6.04 11.07
CA LEU A 255 -8.91 -4.71 10.70
C LEU A 255 -8.68 -3.73 11.86
N ILE A 256 -8.48 -2.47 11.52
CA ILE A 256 -8.46 -1.38 12.50
C ILE A 256 -9.91 -1.00 12.81
N GLY A 257 -10.27 -1.03 14.10
CA GLY A 257 -11.60 -0.66 14.55
C GLY A 257 -11.87 0.85 14.47
N GLY A 258 -13.15 1.22 14.36
CA GLY A 258 -13.62 2.60 14.31
C GLY A 258 -14.23 2.99 12.98
N GLU A 259 -14.56 4.28 12.83
CA GLU A 259 -15.12 4.84 11.59
C GLU A 259 -14.05 5.68 10.88
N PHE A 260 -13.87 5.45 9.60
CA PHE A 260 -13.05 6.35 8.78
C PHE A 260 -13.75 7.69 8.57
N ILE A 261 -12.99 8.74 8.32
CA ILE A 261 -13.58 10.07 8.07
C ILE A 261 -14.50 10.05 6.85
N LYS A 262 -15.53 10.87 6.85
CA LYS A 262 -16.37 11.12 5.65
C LYS A 262 -15.54 11.89 4.61
N TYR A 263 -14.70 11.18 3.87
CA TYR A 263 -13.70 11.75 2.97
C TYR A 263 -14.32 12.43 1.75
N GLN A 264 -15.48 11.97 1.28
CA GLN A 264 -16.19 12.56 0.12
C GLN A 264 -16.50 14.05 0.36
N SER A 265 -16.92 14.41 1.57
CA SER A 265 -17.25 15.80 1.93
C SER A 265 -16.04 16.73 2.07
N ARG A 266 -14.81 16.20 1.94
CA ARG A 266 -13.56 16.98 2.03
C ARG A 266 -13.17 17.61 0.69
N PHE A 267 -13.70 17.08 -0.39
CA PHE A 267 -13.46 17.64 -1.73
C PHE A 267 -14.31 18.87 -1.93
N PRO A 268 -13.74 20.03 -2.30
CA PRO A 268 -14.50 21.23 -2.63
C PRO A 268 -15.32 21.03 -3.91
N ASP A 269 -16.47 21.74 -4.02
CA ASP A 269 -17.30 21.74 -5.22
C ASP A 269 -16.64 22.44 -6.41
N GLY A 270 -15.56 23.18 -6.20
CA GLY A 270 -14.81 23.85 -7.26
C GLY A 270 -13.60 24.62 -6.75
N PHE A 271 -12.75 25.00 -7.67
CA PHE A 271 -11.50 25.70 -7.44
C PHE A 271 -11.45 26.99 -8.28
N GLY A 272 -10.85 28.04 -7.71
CA GLY A 272 -10.72 29.35 -8.39
C GLY A 272 -9.49 29.47 -9.29
N SER A 273 -8.54 28.54 -9.17
CA SER A 273 -7.30 28.53 -9.95
C SER A 273 -6.93 27.11 -10.32
N ARG A 274 -6.38 26.94 -11.54
CA ARG A 274 -5.95 25.66 -12.09
C ARG A 274 -4.59 25.80 -12.75
N ALA A 275 -3.66 24.91 -12.44
CA ALA A 275 -2.39 24.81 -13.14
C ALA A 275 -2.23 23.40 -13.73
N THR A 276 -1.85 23.34 -15.02
CA THR A 276 -1.47 22.10 -15.68
C THR A 276 0.02 22.13 -15.94
N LEU A 277 0.74 21.12 -15.45
CA LEU A 277 2.19 21.07 -15.31
C LEU A 277 2.78 19.81 -15.95
N PRO A 278 3.94 19.85 -16.60
CA PRO A 278 4.63 18.66 -17.05
C PRO A 278 5.11 17.85 -15.83
N ALA A 279 4.60 16.63 -15.67
CA ALA A 279 4.77 15.82 -14.46
C ALA A 279 6.24 15.57 -14.08
N GLY A 280 7.06 15.09 -15.02
CA GLY A 280 8.47 14.81 -14.79
C GLY A 280 9.28 16.07 -14.41
N PRO A 281 9.37 17.07 -15.28
CA PRO A 281 10.10 18.31 -15.01
C PRO A 281 9.68 18.99 -13.71
N PHE A 282 8.38 19.07 -13.43
CA PHE A 282 7.88 19.68 -12.20
C PHE A 282 8.26 18.87 -10.94
N THR A 283 8.10 17.54 -10.97
CA THR A 283 8.49 16.68 -9.84
C THR A 283 9.99 16.78 -9.54
N GLU A 284 10.84 16.77 -10.57
CA GLU A 284 12.28 16.88 -10.43
C GLU A 284 12.70 18.25 -9.92
N ALA A 285 12.06 19.33 -10.37
CA ALA A 285 12.31 20.68 -9.87
C ALA A 285 11.94 20.81 -8.38
N VAL A 286 10.75 20.31 -7.97
CA VAL A 286 10.34 20.26 -6.56
C VAL A 286 11.36 19.47 -5.73
N ARG A 287 11.83 18.32 -6.24
CA ARG A 287 12.82 17.49 -5.54
C ARG A 287 14.15 18.21 -5.34
N ARG A 288 14.68 18.86 -6.39
CA ARG A 288 15.94 19.64 -6.29
C ARG A 288 15.82 20.82 -5.34
N VAL A 289 14.76 21.62 -5.48
CA VAL A 289 14.52 22.77 -4.62
C VAL A 289 14.34 22.34 -3.16
N SER A 290 13.72 21.20 -2.92
CA SER A 290 13.51 20.66 -1.57
C SER A 290 14.79 20.25 -0.84
N LEU A 291 15.93 20.10 -1.53
CA LEU A 291 17.22 19.75 -0.90
C LEU A 291 17.71 20.83 0.09
N VAL A 292 17.32 22.09 -0.12
CA VAL A 292 17.67 23.20 0.77
C VAL A 292 16.61 23.45 1.85
N ALA A 293 15.47 22.76 1.79
CA ALA A 293 14.43 22.86 2.81
C ALA A 293 14.78 21.97 4.01
N ASP A 294 14.68 22.51 5.21
CA ASP A 294 14.67 21.68 6.40
C ASP A 294 13.27 21.07 6.64
N ARG A 295 13.12 20.26 7.71
CA ARG A 295 11.83 19.56 7.99
C ARG A 295 10.63 20.50 8.19
N ALA A 296 10.87 21.77 8.55
CA ALA A 296 9.84 22.74 8.83
C ALA A 296 9.65 23.75 7.69
N SER A 297 10.62 23.84 6.77
CA SER A 297 10.61 24.82 5.68
C SER A 297 9.71 24.37 4.55
N PRO A 298 8.75 25.19 4.11
CA PRO A 298 7.89 24.89 2.98
C PRO A 298 8.61 25.06 1.65
N VAL A 299 8.13 24.35 0.63
CA VAL A 299 8.32 24.73 -0.77
C VAL A 299 7.21 25.69 -1.16
N ARG A 300 7.58 26.84 -1.68
CA ARG A 300 6.68 27.89 -2.17
C ARG A 300 6.54 27.76 -3.68
N LEU A 301 5.31 27.79 -4.15
CA LEU A 301 4.96 27.82 -5.58
C LEU A 301 4.31 29.16 -5.88
N THR A 302 4.90 29.90 -6.81
CA THR A 302 4.34 31.16 -7.33
C THR A 302 3.89 30.93 -8.77
N PHE A 303 2.59 30.94 -8.98
CA PHE A 303 1.98 30.75 -10.29
C PHE A 303 1.78 32.09 -10.97
N GLY A 304 2.29 32.21 -12.19
CA GLY A 304 2.16 33.38 -13.05
C GLY A 304 1.86 33.00 -14.50
N SER A 305 1.92 33.96 -15.38
CA SER A 305 1.64 33.75 -16.81
C SER A 305 2.68 32.81 -17.45
N GLY A 306 2.26 31.59 -17.77
CA GLY A 306 3.06 30.61 -18.53
C GLY A 306 4.10 29.83 -17.73
N ASN A 307 4.23 30.07 -16.44
CA ASN A 307 5.21 29.35 -15.61
C ASN A 307 4.82 29.28 -14.13
N VAL A 308 5.51 28.39 -13.40
CA VAL A 308 5.52 28.33 -11.94
C VAL A 308 6.94 28.49 -11.44
N VAL A 309 7.14 29.39 -10.49
CA VAL A 309 8.40 29.55 -9.77
C VAL A 309 8.32 28.73 -8.47
N ILE A 310 9.30 27.84 -8.30
CA ILE A 310 9.43 26.92 -7.16
C ILE A 310 10.58 27.44 -6.30
N GLU A 311 10.32 27.72 -5.05
CA GLU A 311 11.32 28.30 -4.14
C GLU A 311 11.31 27.59 -2.79
N ALA A 312 12.49 27.33 -2.24
CA ALA A 312 12.68 26.95 -0.85
C ALA A 312 13.89 27.68 -0.27
N GLN A 313 13.84 27.94 1.03
CA GLN A 313 14.97 28.54 1.75
C GLN A 313 15.03 28.02 3.18
N THR A 314 16.23 27.91 3.70
CA THR A 314 16.54 27.73 5.13
C THR A 314 17.11 29.00 5.69
N ASP A 315 16.64 29.42 6.86
CA ASP A 315 16.97 30.71 7.45
C ASP A 315 18.47 31.03 7.41
N GLY A 316 18.84 31.94 6.47
CA GLY A 316 20.19 32.49 6.30
C GLY A 316 21.27 31.49 5.80
N ARG A 317 20.93 30.23 5.47
CA ARG A 317 21.92 29.20 5.11
C ARG A 317 21.89 28.81 3.64
N ALA A 318 20.72 28.63 3.07
CA ALA A 318 20.55 28.16 1.69
C ALA A 318 19.24 28.65 1.07
N ARG A 319 19.26 28.87 -0.24
CA ARG A 319 18.09 29.19 -1.05
C ARG A 319 18.19 28.47 -2.39
N ALA A 320 17.12 27.90 -2.85
CA ALA A 320 16.98 27.36 -4.20
C ALA A 320 15.74 27.95 -4.87
N VAL A 321 15.88 28.22 -6.16
CA VAL A 321 14.79 28.70 -7.01
C VAL A 321 14.88 27.99 -8.35
N GLU A 322 13.77 27.50 -8.85
CA GLU A 322 13.68 26.89 -10.17
C GLU A 322 12.35 27.28 -10.83
N THR A 323 12.33 27.43 -12.16
CA THR A 323 11.15 27.82 -12.91
C THR A 323 10.79 26.70 -13.90
N VAL A 324 9.52 26.32 -13.94
CA VAL A 324 8.99 25.28 -14.82
C VAL A 324 7.83 25.89 -15.63
N PRO A 325 7.69 25.57 -16.94
CA PRO A 325 6.52 25.96 -17.72
C PRO A 325 5.24 25.40 -17.08
N ALA A 326 4.17 26.20 -17.10
CA ALA A 326 2.86 25.83 -16.59
C ALA A 326 1.76 26.52 -17.38
N ASP A 327 0.72 25.77 -17.73
CA ASP A 327 -0.53 26.38 -18.21
C ASP A 327 -1.36 26.73 -16.98
N PHE A 328 -1.49 28.02 -16.70
CA PHE A 328 -2.15 28.52 -15.49
C PHE A 328 -3.36 29.35 -15.83
N GLU A 329 -4.47 28.99 -15.21
CA GLU A 329 -5.75 29.70 -15.27
C GLU A 329 -6.09 30.23 -13.86
N GLY A 330 -6.30 31.54 -13.74
CA GLY A 330 -6.62 32.21 -12.48
C GLY A 330 -5.76 33.44 -12.23
N GLU A 331 -5.94 34.04 -11.05
CA GLU A 331 -5.10 35.15 -10.62
C GLU A 331 -3.72 34.65 -10.12
N GLU A 332 -2.67 35.42 -10.34
CA GLU A 332 -1.33 35.13 -9.78
C GLU A 332 -1.42 34.85 -8.28
N ARG A 333 -0.88 33.70 -7.86
CA ARG A 333 -1.00 33.25 -6.47
C ARG A 333 0.25 32.56 -5.98
N ILE A 334 0.47 32.72 -4.69
CA ILE A 334 1.52 32.04 -3.95
C ILE A 334 0.84 30.99 -3.04
N ILE A 335 1.30 29.77 -3.13
CA ILE A 335 0.86 28.67 -2.26
C ILE A 335 2.08 27.89 -1.78
N SER A 336 2.05 27.40 -0.55
CA SER A 336 3.21 26.75 0.06
C SER A 336 2.82 25.39 0.61
N PHE A 337 3.67 24.39 0.41
CA PHE A 337 3.43 23.02 0.83
C PHE A 337 4.60 22.44 1.61
N ASN A 338 4.31 21.45 2.43
CA ASN A 338 5.32 20.53 2.91
C ASN A 338 5.90 19.77 1.69
N PRO A 339 7.23 19.81 1.46
CA PRO A 339 7.84 19.19 0.28
C PRO A 339 7.59 17.69 0.20
N HIS A 340 7.59 16.97 1.32
CA HIS A 340 7.34 15.54 1.34
C HIS A 340 5.91 15.21 0.93
N TYR A 341 4.92 15.97 1.43
CA TYR A 341 3.52 15.75 1.07
C TYR A 341 3.26 16.06 -0.41
N LEU A 342 3.88 17.11 -0.92
CA LEU A 342 3.77 17.44 -2.34
C LEU A 342 4.41 16.36 -3.22
N LEU A 343 5.63 15.91 -2.89
CA LEU A 343 6.35 14.88 -3.64
C LEU A 343 5.64 13.53 -3.62
N ASP A 344 5.06 13.14 -2.48
CA ASP A 344 4.27 11.90 -2.38
C ASP A 344 3.04 11.96 -3.31
N GLY A 345 2.31 13.11 -3.32
CA GLY A 345 1.19 13.32 -4.22
C GLY A 345 1.58 13.31 -5.70
N LEU A 346 2.68 13.96 -6.05
CA LEU A 346 3.24 13.99 -7.41
C LEU A 346 3.65 12.58 -7.89
N GLY A 347 4.31 11.81 -7.01
CA GLY A 347 4.68 10.43 -7.29
C GLY A 347 3.46 9.54 -7.50
N ALA A 348 2.45 9.67 -6.63
CA ALA A 348 1.20 8.93 -6.71
C ALA A 348 0.42 9.25 -8.00
N ALA A 349 0.28 10.52 -8.37
CA ALA A 349 -0.37 10.92 -9.61
C ALA A 349 0.38 10.39 -10.84
N SER A 350 1.71 10.46 -10.86
CA SER A 350 2.53 9.97 -11.98
C SER A 350 2.53 8.45 -12.15
N ALA A 351 2.23 7.69 -11.10
CA ALA A 351 2.14 6.24 -11.15
C ALA A 351 1.01 5.74 -12.08
N SER A 352 -0.11 6.48 -12.18
CA SER A 352 -1.20 6.19 -13.13
C SER A 352 -0.71 6.18 -14.58
N ALA A 353 0.14 7.14 -14.95
CA ALA A 353 0.70 7.22 -16.30
C ALA A 353 1.65 6.06 -16.65
N ALA A 354 2.43 5.61 -15.68
CA ALA A 354 3.34 4.48 -15.88
C ALA A 354 2.56 3.20 -16.22
N GLN A 355 1.43 2.96 -15.56
CA GLN A 355 0.57 1.81 -15.84
C GLN A 355 -0.15 1.92 -17.18
N ALA A 356 -0.70 3.10 -17.52
CA ALA A 356 -1.35 3.33 -18.81
C ALA A 356 -0.37 3.06 -19.97
N ARG A 357 0.91 3.46 -19.82
CA ARG A 357 1.96 3.17 -20.80
C ARG A 357 2.29 1.69 -20.93
N GLN A 358 2.28 0.94 -19.82
CA GLN A 358 2.53 -0.51 -19.86
C GLN A 358 1.39 -1.27 -20.53
N GLN A 359 0.15 -0.81 -20.36
CA GLN A 359 -1.03 -1.41 -21.00
C GLN A 359 -1.16 -1.03 -22.49
N GLY A 360 -0.62 0.13 -22.90
CA GLY A 360 -0.56 0.62 -24.27
C GLY A 360 0.75 0.34 -25.01
N ALA A 361 1.60 -0.56 -24.50
CA ALA A 361 2.87 -0.90 -25.16
C ALA A 361 2.63 -1.39 -26.61
N PRO A 362 3.35 -0.84 -27.60
CA PRO A 362 3.17 -1.21 -29.00
C PRO A 362 3.39 -2.72 -29.18
N ARG A 363 2.58 -3.33 -30.03
CA ARG A 363 2.76 -4.72 -30.42
C ARG A 363 4.09 -4.86 -31.19
N GLU A 364 4.68 -6.04 -31.13
CA GLU A 364 5.96 -6.34 -31.81
C GLU A 364 5.89 -5.89 -33.29
N GLY A 365 6.69 -4.85 -33.66
CA GLY A 365 6.75 -4.29 -35.01
C GLY A 365 6.09 -2.91 -35.22
N GLU A 366 5.43 -2.32 -34.21
CA GLU A 366 4.93 -0.94 -34.27
C GLU A 366 5.97 0.04 -33.72
N GLU A 367 6.26 1.12 -34.47
CA GLU A 367 7.07 2.22 -33.92
C GLU A 367 6.34 2.86 -32.74
N PRO A 368 7.01 3.05 -31.57
CA PRO A 368 6.40 3.70 -30.44
C PRO A 368 6.01 5.13 -30.82
N ALA A 369 4.73 5.47 -30.67
CA ALA A 369 4.27 6.85 -30.83
C ALA A 369 5.06 7.78 -29.89
N PRO A 370 5.36 9.03 -30.30
CA PRO A 370 6.03 9.99 -29.44
C PRO A 370 5.23 10.15 -28.14
N VAL A 371 5.83 9.73 -27.02
CA VAL A 371 5.20 9.77 -25.71
C VAL A 371 5.15 11.22 -25.26
N GLU A 372 3.98 11.85 -25.30
CA GLU A 372 3.80 13.16 -24.68
C GLU A 372 4.16 13.07 -23.19
N PRO A 373 4.86 14.07 -22.64
CA PRO A 373 5.17 14.11 -21.23
C PRO A 373 3.84 14.19 -20.46
N GLY A 374 3.61 13.21 -19.58
CA GLY A 374 2.40 13.19 -18.77
C GLY A 374 2.21 14.49 -17.98
N ARG A 375 0.99 14.89 -17.78
CA ARG A 375 0.63 16.18 -17.19
C ARG A 375 -0.09 16.01 -15.86
N ILE A 376 0.25 16.86 -14.90
CA ILE A 376 -0.41 16.94 -13.59
C ILE A 376 -1.28 18.19 -13.57
N ARG A 377 -2.46 18.07 -12.97
CA ARG A 377 -3.36 19.18 -12.68
C ARG A 377 -3.31 19.48 -11.19
N LEU A 378 -3.03 20.74 -10.85
CA LEU A 378 -3.11 21.26 -9.49
C LEU A 378 -4.21 22.34 -9.45
N GLU A 379 -5.24 22.12 -8.63
CA GLU A 379 -6.37 23.02 -8.47
C GLU A 379 -6.45 23.54 -7.04
N PHE A 380 -6.64 24.84 -6.87
CA PHE A 380 -6.71 25.49 -5.57
C PHE A 380 -7.54 26.76 -5.59
N SER A 381 -8.05 27.16 -4.42
CA SER A 381 -8.86 28.39 -4.30
C SER A 381 -8.13 29.49 -3.56
N THR A 382 -7.48 29.16 -2.44
CA THR A 382 -6.73 30.11 -1.59
C THR A 382 -5.50 29.41 -1.00
N ALA A 383 -4.54 30.21 -0.52
CA ALA A 383 -3.36 29.70 0.18
C ALA A 383 -3.66 29.00 1.53
N ALA A 384 -4.93 28.95 1.96
CA ALA A 384 -5.34 28.38 3.24
C ALA A 384 -6.26 27.15 3.11
N LYS A 385 -6.81 26.91 1.92
CA LYS A 385 -7.67 25.76 1.63
C LYS A 385 -6.88 24.64 0.97
N PRO A 386 -7.26 23.36 1.17
CA PRO A 386 -6.61 22.25 0.50
C PRO A 386 -6.57 22.42 -1.01
N ALA A 387 -5.45 22.05 -1.61
CA ALA A 387 -5.27 21.97 -3.05
C ALA A 387 -5.50 20.53 -3.51
N LEU A 388 -6.12 20.36 -4.67
CA LEU A 388 -6.35 19.08 -5.31
C LEU A 388 -5.29 18.84 -6.38
N LEU A 389 -4.65 17.70 -6.33
CA LEU A 389 -3.70 17.22 -7.30
C LEU A 389 -4.26 15.97 -7.97
N THR A 390 -4.29 15.97 -9.30
CA THR A 390 -4.78 14.87 -10.13
C THR A 390 -3.85 14.67 -11.32
N TRP A 391 -3.99 13.54 -12.00
CA TRP A 391 -3.41 13.36 -13.32
C TRP A 391 -4.31 14.07 -14.34
N ALA A 392 -3.74 14.88 -15.24
CA ALA A 392 -4.54 15.75 -16.12
C ALA A 392 -5.37 14.96 -17.13
N ASP A 393 -4.88 13.78 -17.52
CA ASP A 393 -5.52 12.89 -18.50
C ASP A 393 -6.24 11.71 -17.81
N ASP A 394 -6.48 11.79 -16.49
CA ASP A 394 -7.23 10.78 -15.75
C ASP A 394 -8.73 11.01 -15.97
N GLU A 395 -9.31 10.21 -16.86
CA GLU A 395 -10.74 10.14 -17.06
C GLU A 395 -11.38 9.30 -15.95
N GLY A 396 -12.62 9.59 -15.58
CA GLY A 396 -13.39 8.82 -14.60
C GLY A 396 -13.53 7.34 -14.99
N LEU A 397 -13.97 6.50 -14.05
CA LEU A 397 -14.12 5.06 -14.25
C LEU A 397 -15.20 4.67 -15.27
N ALA A 398 -16.16 5.55 -15.53
CA ALA A 398 -17.22 5.36 -16.49
C ALA A 398 -17.34 6.55 -17.47
N PRO A 399 -17.82 6.33 -18.69
CA PRO A 399 -18.11 7.43 -19.62
C PRO A 399 -19.09 8.42 -18.96
N GLY A 400 -18.68 9.69 -18.87
CA GLY A 400 -19.49 10.75 -18.26
C GLY A 400 -19.28 10.96 -16.76
N GLU A 401 -18.36 10.23 -16.11
CA GLU A 401 -17.91 10.58 -14.77
C GLU A 401 -16.91 11.75 -14.84
N ASP A 402 -17.26 12.88 -14.21
CA ASP A 402 -16.42 14.08 -14.19
C ASP A 402 -15.28 14.01 -13.17
N ALA A 403 -15.26 12.98 -12.29
CA ALA A 403 -14.27 12.86 -11.24
C ALA A 403 -13.11 11.93 -11.66
N PRO A 404 -11.85 12.40 -11.59
CA PRO A 404 -10.70 11.55 -11.88
C PRO A 404 -10.60 10.38 -10.91
N ALA A 405 -10.16 9.22 -11.40
CA ALA A 405 -10.05 8.00 -10.61
C ALA A 405 -9.04 8.12 -9.46
N PHE A 406 -8.03 8.98 -9.57
CA PHE A 406 -7.10 9.33 -8.49
C PHE A 406 -7.19 10.80 -8.11
N ARG A 407 -7.37 11.07 -6.83
CA ARG A 407 -7.52 12.41 -6.23
C ARG A 407 -6.66 12.52 -4.99
N TYR A 408 -5.86 13.56 -4.93
CA TYR A 408 -4.97 13.81 -3.80
C TYR A 408 -5.14 15.24 -3.30
N LEU A 409 -5.71 15.39 -2.11
CA LEU A 409 -5.79 16.67 -1.42
C LEU A 409 -4.55 16.87 -0.55
N VAL A 410 -3.97 18.07 -0.61
CA VAL A 410 -2.86 18.48 0.25
C VAL A 410 -3.15 19.84 0.87
N VAL A 411 -2.97 19.91 2.19
CA VAL A 411 -3.20 21.15 2.95
C VAL A 411 -1.97 22.06 2.81
N PRO A 412 -2.15 23.31 2.35
CA PRO A 412 -1.05 24.27 2.29
C PRO A 412 -0.54 24.66 3.68
N LEU A 413 0.73 24.99 3.77
CA LEU A 413 1.33 25.58 4.95
C LEU A 413 1.08 27.09 4.97
N ARG A 414 0.60 27.59 6.10
CA ARG A 414 0.47 29.05 6.32
C ARG A 414 1.86 29.61 6.62
N ILE A 415 2.34 30.49 5.76
CA ILE A 415 3.54 31.27 6.05
C ILE A 415 3.06 32.52 6.78
N PRO A 416 3.57 32.83 8.00
CA PRO A 416 3.31 34.12 8.60
C PRO A 416 3.79 35.22 7.64
N ALA A 417 2.97 36.28 7.45
CA ALA A 417 3.42 37.45 6.75
C ALA A 417 4.66 37.95 7.49
N ARG A 418 5.79 38.15 6.78
CA ARG A 418 6.96 38.85 7.36
C ARG A 418 6.47 40.19 7.81
N ALA A 419 6.59 40.47 9.13
CA ALA A 419 6.43 41.81 9.70
C ALA A 419 7.48 42.75 9.15
#